data_c865a092e28f10e355b70c0b17941fb0
#
_entry.id   c865a092e28f10e355b70c0b17941fb0
#
_cell.length_a   1.000
_cell.length_b   1.000
_cell.length_c   1.000
_cell.angle_alpha   90.00
_cell.angle_beta   90.00
_cell.angle_gamma   90.00
#
_symmetry.space_group_name_H-M   'P 1'
#
loop_
_entity.id
_entity.type
_entity.pdbx_description
1 polymer ?
#
loop_
_entity_poly.entity_id
_entity_poly.type
_entity_poly.pdbx_seq_one_letter_code
_entity_poly.pdbx_strand_id
1 'polypeptide(L)'
;MLRLSKFQIGRGAAFLYIENLISMAYGYAFWYILSRITTPDVIGVSSSLISLVTIMVSIASIGIPVGSQRFLGKIFLEGRFEDAKVVVESSLVVVTFGIILCSIVLLIAREWLFGAYQTNLIILALILVAGTTINILLRYIIIASLDTKKILVITIIASGVKLLLTIILVSQIEAESSVIIGFSIAPILSAILFAFSIRSIFKKTQNNSSFKFIGTLRIILSASVVAWIPSLMDTIGSQIGNVMMLGIQGANQAGIYFIAFQIVIGISAIIWALESVAYPILSAMNQGRRLVLWRIIKIGLVIVLPLSVSLIFYSRDIMQIFGQNYTEGSLPLQLLLISVFPTAISAGISILMFAYGNYRDVLVIGLASSIPRIVFYFIFIPSYSGTGAALSFTLGSIIGLVVSLIIGKRFDIILVWKDLVLICCIPLVFAFGLSTFNFHFIPAILISIILSYIVLLRYKIVTREDVQDSMSILPSNIAIPIINTVNKIGSKLNKNY
;
A
#
# COMPACT_ATOMS: atom_id res chain seq x y z
N MET A 1 22.08 25.83 -12.56
CA MET A 1 21.94 24.58 -11.75
C MET A 1 21.43 24.93 -10.37
N LEU A 2 20.15 24.73 -10.10
CA LEU A 2 19.61 24.84 -8.72
C LEU A 2 20.20 23.69 -7.90
N ARG A 3 21.22 23.98 -7.07
CA ARG A 3 21.66 23.04 -6.03
C ARG A 3 20.51 22.91 -5.02
N LEU A 4 19.67 21.88 -5.19
CA LEU A 4 18.72 21.51 -4.15
C LEU A 4 19.53 21.24 -2.87
N SER A 5 19.25 22.00 -1.82
CA SER A 5 19.85 21.72 -0.52
C SER A 5 19.33 20.35 -0.04
N LYS A 6 20.18 19.57 0.65
CA LYS A 6 19.74 18.31 1.30
C LYS A 6 18.50 18.54 2.17
N PHE A 7 18.33 19.74 2.69
CA PHE A 7 17.20 20.19 3.49
C PHE A 7 15.88 20.24 2.69
N GLN A 8 15.89 20.67 1.43
CA GLN A 8 14.67 20.73 0.60
C GLN A 8 14.17 19.34 0.22
N ILE A 9 15.08 18.40 -0.09
CA ILE A 9 14.74 17.01 -0.40
C ILE A 9 14.17 16.33 0.85
N GLY A 10 14.82 16.50 2.01
CA GLY A 10 14.34 15.93 3.27
C GLY A 10 12.96 16.46 3.69
N ARG A 11 12.71 17.76 3.51
CA ARG A 11 11.42 18.38 3.78
C ARG A 11 10.33 17.85 2.84
N GLY A 12 10.65 17.66 1.57
CA GLY A 12 9.73 17.09 0.58
C GLY A 12 9.32 15.65 0.92
N ALA A 13 10.29 14.82 1.30
CA ALA A 13 10.03 13.45 1.75
C ALA A 13 9.18 13.41 3.02
N ALA A 14 9.42 14.30 3.98
CA ALA A 14 8.63 14.41 5.20
C ALA A 14 7.14 14.72 4.91
N PHE A 15 6.84 15.64 3.99
CA PHE A 15 5.45 15.93 3.60
C PHE A 15 4.75 14.72 2.96
N LEU A 16 5.44 13.94 2.10
CA LEU A 16 4.87 12.72 1.51
C LEU A 16 4.64 11.64 2.57
N TYR A 17 5.55 11.52 3.55
CA TYR A 17 5.37 10.59 4.65
C TYR A 17 4.16 10.93 5.52
N ILE A 18 4.01 12.20 5.90
CA ILE A 18 2.86 12.70 6.66
C ILE A 18 1.57 12.51 5.85
N GLU A 19 1.61 12.80 4.56
CA GLU A 19 0.46 12.60 3.66
C GLU A 19 0.03 11.13 3.62
N ASN A 20 0.96 10.19 3.50
CA ASN A 20 0.65 8.76 3.54
C ASN A 20 0.01 8.33 4.86
N LEU A 21 0.53 8.79 6.01
CA LEU A 21 -0.06 8.50 7.32
C LEU A 21 -1.47 9.04 7.46
N ILE A 22 -1.70 10.28 7.01
CA ILE A 22 -3.02 10.92 7.04
C ILE A 22 -3.98 10.19 6.09
N SER A 23 -3.55 9.85 4.89
CA SER A 23 -4.36 9.10 3.91
C SER A 23 -4.80 7.74 4.48
N MET A 24 -3.89 7.03 5.16
CA MET A 24 -4.21 5.79 5.86
C MET A 24 -5.23 6.01 6.98
N ALA A 25 -5.01 7.01 7.83
CA ALA A 25 -5.93 7.31 8.94
C ALA A 25 -7.36 7.62 8.42
N TYR A 26 -7.46 8.43 7.37
CA TYR A 26 -8.76 8.70 6.72
C TYR A 26 -9.35 7.44 6.07
N GLY A 27 -8.54 6.57 5.47
CA GLY A 27 -8.99 5.30 4.90
C GLY A 27 -9.60 4.37 5.95
N TYR A 28 -8.93 4.24 7.11
CA TYR A 28 -9.46 3.47 8.25
C TYR A 28 -10.71 4.09 8.83
N ALA A 29 -10.71 5.40 9.10
CA ALA A 29 -11.86 6.10 9.62
C ALA A 29 -13.08 5.95 8.68
N PHE A 30 -12.86 6.02 7.37
CA PHE A 30 -13.90 5.83 6.37
C PHE A 30 -14.56 4.45 6.48
N TRP A 31 -13.78 3.36 6.43
CA TRP A 31 -14.33 2.02 6.51
C TRP A 31 -14.89 1.66 7.88
N TYR A 32 -14.27 2.17 8.96
CA TYR A 32 -14.79 2.01 10.31
C TYR A 32 -16.15 2.68 10.48
N ILE A 33 -16.30 3.94 10.07
CA ILE A 33 -17.58 4.64 10.17
C ILE A 33 -18.65 3.94 9.33
N LEU A 34 -18.31 3.57 8.08
CA LEU A 34 -19.24 2.85 7.21
C LEU A 34 -19.69 1.52 7.80
N SER A 35 -18.80 0.75 8.41
CA SER A 35 -19.17 -0.53 9.04
C SER A 35 -20.15 -0.36 10.19
N ARG A 36 -20.22 0.86 10.80
CA ARG A 36 -21.14 1.16 11.88
C ARG A 36 -22.49 1.70 11.43
N ILE A 37 -22.54 2.35 10.27
CA ILE A 37 -23.76 3.00 9.76
C ILE A 37 -24.41 2.25 8.60
N THR A 38 -23.73 1.22 8.07
CA THR A 38 -24.25 0.37 6.97
C THR A 38 -24.14 -1.12 7.31
N THR A 39 -24.60 -1.98 6.40
CA THR A 39 -24.51 -3.43 6.54
C THR A 39 -23.24 -3.98 5.85
N PRO A 40 -22.82 -5.23 6.19
CA PRO A 40 -21.73 -5.90 5.46
C PRO A 40 -21.99 -6.02 3.96
N ASP A 41 -23.26 -6.15 3.53
CA ASP A 41 -23.64 -6.24 2.12
C ASP A 41 -23.25 -4.97 1.35
N VAL A 42 -23.56 -3.80 1.89
CA VAL A 42 -23.19 -2.51 1.30
C VAL A 42 -21.66 -2.39 1.17
N ILE A 43 -20.94 -2.78 2.21
CA ILE A 43 -19.46 -2.77 2.19
C ILE A 43 -18.96 -3.79 1.16
N GLY A 44 -19.56 -4.96 1.06
CA GLY A 44 -19.16 -5.99 0.13
C GLY A 44 -19.29 -5.57 -1.33
N VAL A 45 -20.45 -5.05 -1.72
CA VAL A 45 -20.66 -4.53 -3.08
C VAL A 45 -19.70 -3.39 -3.37
N SER A 46 -19.65 -2.38 -2.50
CA SER A 46 -18.85 -1.18 -2.73
C SER A 46 -17.34 -1.50 -2.76
N SER A 47 -16.85 -2.32 -1.84
CA SER A 47 -15.43 -2.69 -1.79
C SER A 47 -15.00 -3.57 -2.95
N SER A 48 -15.85 -4.49 -3.39
CA SER A 48 -15.57 -5.34 -4.55
C SER A 48 -15.52 -4.52 -5.84
N LEU A 49 -16.41 -3.54 -5.98
CA LEU A 49 -16.37 -2.61 -7.10
C LEU A 49 -15.10 -1.74 -7.07
N ILE A 50 -14.73 -1.21 -5.91
CA ILE A 50 -13.50 -0.44 -5.73
C ILE A 50 -12.27 -1.30 -6.02
N SER A 51 -12.27 -2.58 -5.63
CA SER A 51 -11.20 -3.54 -5.93
C SER A 51 -11.07 -3.77 -7.44
N LEU A 52 -12.19 -3.95 -8.15
CA LEU A 52 -12.21 -4.07 -9.60
C LEU A 52 -11.69 -2.79 -10.27
N VAL A 53 -12.17 -1.63 -9.83
CA VAL A 53 -11.67 -0.33 -10.30
C VAL A 53 -10.16 -0.19 -10.08
N THR A 54 -9.64 -0.62 -8.95
CA THR A 54 -8.20 -0.59 -8.65
C THR A 54 -7.39 -1.42 -9.65
N ILE A 55 -7.88 -2.59 -10.04
CA ILE A 55 -7.27 -3.40 -11.11
C ILE A 55 -7.32 -2.63 -12.44
N MET A 56 -8.48 -2.07 -12.80
CA MET A 56 -8.65 -1.32 -14.05
C MET A 56 -7.77 -0.05 -14.10
N VAL A 57 -7.62 0.65 -12.99
CA VAL A 57 -6.70 1.81 -12.85
C VAL A 57 -5.24 1.37 -13.05
N SER A 58 -4.84 0.24 -12.50
CA SER A 58 -3.51 -0.31 -12.71
C SER A 58 -3.26 -0.66 -14.18
N ILE A 59 -4.26 -1.22 -14.87
CA ILE A 59 -4.20 -1.50 -16.32
C ILE A 59 -4.16 -0.19 -17.12
N ALA A 60 -5.09 0.73 -16.87
CA ALA A 60 -5.23 1.99 -17.60
C ALA A 60 -4.00 2.89 -17.49
N SER A 61 -3.31 2.85 -16.34
CA SER A 61 -2.13 3.68 -16.09
C SER A 61 -0.90 3.24 -16.87
N ILE A 62 -0.76 1.96 -17.23
CA ILE A 62 0.37 1.35 -17.97
C ILE A 62 1.74 1.74 -17.35
N GLY A 63 1.77 2.04 -16.04
CA GLY A 63 2.97 2.52 -15.34
C GLY A 63 3.43 3.95 -15.69
N ILE A 64 2.69 4.65 -16.55
CA ILE A 64 3.01 6.01 -17.02
C ILE A 64 3.28 6.99 -15.87
N PRO A 65 2.54 6.99 -14.74
CA PRO A 65 2.82 7.91 -13.64
C PRO A 65 4.26 7.81 -13.13
N VAL A 66 4.75 6.58 -12.91
CA VAL A 66 6.12 6.32 -12.40
C VAL A 66 7.18 6.70 -13.45
N GLY A 67 6.95 6.32 -14.72
CA GLY A 67 7.85 6.67 -15.83
C GLY A 67 7.93 8.19 -16.02
N SER A 68 6.80 8.86 -16.04
CA SER A 68 6.73 10.33 -16.18
C SER A 68 7.43 11.05 -15.05
N GLN A 69 7.24 10.61 -13.79
CA GLN A 69 7.93 11.20 -12.63
C GLN A 69 9.45 11.17 -12.80
N ARG A 70 10.00 10.04 -13.24
CA ARG A 70 11.45 9.89 -13.44
C ARG A 70 12.00 10.88 -14.47
N PHE A 71 11.30 11.05 -15.60
CA PHE A 71 11.72 11.99 -16.65
C PHE A 71 11.51 13.43 -16.23
N LEU A 72 10.36 13.77 -15.69
CA LEU A 72 10.01 15.12 -15.29
C LEU A 72 10.91 15.64 -14.17
N GLY A 73 11.30 14.79 -13.23
CA GLY A 73 12.20 15.17 -12.14
C GLY A 73 13.52 15.77 -12.66
N LYS A 74 14.14 15.14 -13.67
CA LYS A 74 15.34 15.67 -14.32
C LYS A 74 15.07 16.96 -15.08
N ILE A 75 14.01 17.00 -15.87
CA ILE A 75 13.65 18.16 -16.71
C ILE A 75 13.32 19.39 -15.87
N PHE A 76 12.59 19.23 -14.76
CA PHE A 76 12.30 20.33 -13.82
C PHE A 76 13.56 20.86 -13.13
N LEU A 77 14.51 19.98 -12.78
CA LEU A 77 15.80 20.39 -12.20
C LEU A 77 16.67 21.16 -13.19
N GLU A 78 16.57 20.86 -14.49
CA GLU A 78 17.24 21.56 -15.58
C GLU A 78 16.53 22.87 -15.98
N GLY A 79 15.34 23.15 -15.45
CA GLY A 79 14.54 24.32 -15.79
C GLY A 79 13.89 24.28 -17.17
N ARG A 80 13.79 23.11 -17.80
CA ARG A 80 13.30 22.90 -19.16
C ARG A 80 11.76 22.70 -19.17
N PHE A 81 11.02 23.72 -18.76
CA PHE A 81 9.57 23.64 -18.60
C PHE A 81 8.81 23.34 -19.89
N GLU A 82 9.35 23.70 -21.05
CA GLU A 82 8.77 23.43 -22.37
C GLU A 82 8.77 21.95 -22.67
N ASP A 83 9.89 21.26 -22.41
CA ASP A 83 10.00 19.82 -22.57
C ASP A 83 9.13 19.08 -21.54
N ALA A 84 9.03 19.60 -20.31
CA ALA A 84 8.15 19.07 -19.28
C ALA A 84 6.67 19.09 -19.74
N LYS A 85 6.23 20.16 -20.42
CA LYS A 85 4.87 20.27 -20.95
C LYS A 85 4.58 19.16 -21.96
N VAL A 86 5.48 18.88 -22.89
CA VAL A 86 5.32 17.78 -23.87
C VAL A 86 5.25 16.42 -23.21
N VAL A 87 6.06 16.18 -22.16
CA VAL A 87 6.01 14.93 -21.36
C VAL A 87 4.65 14.78 -20.69
N VAL A 88 4.12 15.83 -20.08
CA VAL A 88 2.81 15.82 -19.41
C VAL A 88 1.69 15.56 -20.41
N GLU A 89 1.67 16.26 -21.54
CA GLU A 89 0.67 16.10 -22.59
C GLU A 89 0.70 14.67 -23.18
N SER A 90 1.90 14.15 -23.48
CA SER A 90 2.08 12.77 -23.97
C SER A 90 1.58 11.74 -22.96
N SER A 91 1.85 11.96 -21.67
CA SER A 91 1.40 11.07 -20.58
C SER A 91 -0.12 11.08 -20.43
N LEU A 92 -0.75 12.26 -20.54
CA LEU A 92 -2.20 12.40 -20.50
C LEU A 92 -2.88 11.66 -21.65
N VAL A 93 -2.33 11.74 -22.87
CA VAL A 93 -2.88 11.02 -24.04
C VAL A 93 -2.87 9.52 -23.82
N VAL A 94 -1.75 8.94 -23.35
CA VAL A 94 -1.66 7.48 -23.11
C VAL A 94 -2.63 7.05 -22.03
N VAL A 95 -2.66 7.77 -20.92
CA VAL A 95 -3.55 7.43 -19.80
C VAL A 95 -5.03 7.57 -20.21
N THR A 96 -5.38 8.60 -20.98
CA THR A 96 -6.75 8.77 -21.50
C THR A 96 -7.13 7.61 -22.42
N PHE A 97 -6.22 7.17 -23.30
CA PHE A 97 -6.45 5.99 -24.13
C PHE A 97 -6.63 4.72 -23.26
N GLY A 98 -5.81 4.54 -22.22
CA GLY A 98 -5.96 3.44 -21.26
C GLY A 98 -7.32 3.47 -20.53
N ILE A 99 -7.78 4.65 -20.11
CA ILE A 99 -9.11 4.83 -19.50
C ILE A 99 -10.23 4.42 -20.46
N ILE A 100 -10.17 4.88 -21.72
CA ILE A 100 -11.18 4.53 -22.73
C ILE A 100 -11.20 3.01 -22.95
N LEU A 101 -10.03 2.38 -23.12
CA LEU A 101 -9.94 0.93 -23.31
C LEU A 101 -10.53 0.16 -22.13
N CYS A 102 -10.16 0.51 -20.89
CA CYS A 102 -10.70 -0.11 -19.68
C CYS A 102 -12.21 0.14 -19.55
N SER A 103 -12.69 1.31 -19.93
CA SER A 103 -14.12 1.64 -19.92
C SER A 103 -14.90 0.77 -20.90
N ILE A 104 -14.39 0.55 -22.09
CA ILE A 104 -14.99 -0.37 -23.08
C ILE A 104 -15.03 -1.80 -22.55
N VAL A 105 -13.94 -2.28 -21.95
CA VAL A 105 -13.88 -3.63 -21.35
C VAL A 105 -14.91 -3.78 -20.24
N LEU A 106 -15.05 -2.81 -19.35
CA LEU A 106 -16.05 -2.82 -18.27
C LEU A 106 -17.48 -2.83 -18.82
N LEU A 107 -17.76 -2.08 -19.88
CA LEU A 107 -19.08 -2.05 -20.50
C LEU A 107 -19.44 -3.38 -21.22
N ILE A 108 -18.47 -4.01 -21.87
CA ILE A 108 -18.67 -5.32 -22.52
C ILE A 108 -18.85 -6.42 -21.46
N ALA A 109 -18.04 -6.41 -20.40
CA ALA A 109 -18.05 -7.41 -19.35
C ALA A 109 -19.15 -7.19 -18.29
N ARG A 110 -19.98 -6.16 -18.43
CA ARG A 110 -20.93 -5.72 -17.41
C ARG A 110 -21.84 -6.84 -16.89
N GLU A 111 -22.41 -7.62 -17.79
CA GLU A 111 -23.37 -8.68 -17.42
C GLU A 111 -22.69 -9.82 -16.68
N TRP A 112 -21.46 -10.14 -17.08
CA TRP A 112 -20.66 -11.19 -16.44
C TRP A 112 -20.10 -10.76 -15.08
N LEU A 113 -19.68 -9.47 -14.95
CA LEU A 113 -19.07 -8.95 -13.72
C LEU A 113 -20.09 -8.53 -12.66
N PHE A 114 -21.20 -7.97 -13.09
CA PHE A 114 -22.16 -7.31 -12.21
C PHE A 114 -23.51 -8.02 -12.15
N GLY A 115 -23.84 -8.91 -13.11
CA GLY A 115 -25.11 -9.64 -13.16
C GLY A 115 -26.31 -8.70 -13.04
N ALA A 116 -27.09 -8.91 -11.97
CA ALA A 116 -28.29 -8.11 -11.67
C ALA A 116 -28.02 -6.75 -10.99
N TYR A 117 -26.74 -6.41 -10.72
CA TYR A 117 -26.43 -5.12 -10.10
C TYR A 117 -26.70 -3.95 -11.06
N GLN A 118 -27.22 -2.87 -10.49
CA GLN A 118 -27.81 -1.75 -11.21
C GLN A 118 -26.82 -1.09 -12.18
N THR A 119 -27.31 -0.65 -13.34
CA THR A 119 -26.56 0.09 -14.36
C THR A 119 -25.87 1.34 -13.78
N ASN A 120 -26.46 1.94 -12.74
CA ASN A 120 -25.88 3.11 -12.07
C ASN A 120 -24.50 2.85 -11.46
N LEU A 121 -24.27 1.66 -10.88
CA LEU A 121 -22.97 1.30 -10.28
C LEU A 121 -21.87 1.19 -11.33
N ILE A 122 -22.21 0.79 -12.55
CA ILE A 122 -21.24 0.70 -13.66
C ILE A 122 -20.79 2.11 -14.08
N ILE A 123 -21.73 3.05 -14.22
CA ILE A 123 -21.41 4.44 -14.55
C ILE A 123 -20.51 5.05 -13.47
N LEU A 124 -20.82 4.81 -12.20
CA LEU A 124 -20.00 5.27 -11.08
C LEU A 124 -18.60 4.63 -11.10
N ALA A 125 -18.48 3.34 -11.46
CA ALA A 125 -17.19 2.68 -11.63
C ALA A 125 -16.36 3.32 -12.74
N LEU A 126 -16.96 3.64 -13.88
CA LEU A 126 -16.27 4.32 -14.99
C LEU A 126 -15.74 5.70 -14.57
N ILE A 127 -16.56 6.48 -13.86
CA ILE A 127 -16.17 7.78 -13.31
C ILE A 127 -15.01 7.60 -12.32
N LEU A 128 -15.06 6.59 -11.46
CA LEU A 128 -14.02 6.29 -10.48
C LEU A 128 -12.71 5.87 -11.17
N VAL A 129 -12.76 5.03 -12.22
CA VAL A 129 -11.57 4.66 -13.02
C VAL A 129 -10.92 5.90 -13.60
N ALA A 130 -11.70 6.75 -14.29
CA ALA A 130 -11.19 7.96 -14.92
C ALA A 130 -10.59 8.93 -13.87
N GLY A 131 -11.35 9.24 -12.82
CA GLY A 131 -10.93 10.16 -11.77
C GLY A 131 -9.67 9.70 -11.06
N THR A 132 -9.59 8.41 -10.68
CA THR A 132 -8.44 7.84 -9.97
C THR A 132 -7.20 7.77 -10.86
N THR A 133 -7.33 7.36 -12.12
CA THR A 133 -6.18 7.24 -13.03
C THR A 133 -5.57 8.61 -13.33
N ILE A 134 -6.41 9.62 -13.61
CA ILE A 134 -5.94 11.00 -13.82
C ILE A 134 -5.31 11.56 -12.53
N ASN A 135 -5.95 11.34 -11.38
CA ASN A 135 -5.42 11.79 -10.10
C ASN A 135 -4.01 11.24 -9.83
N ILE A 136 -3.80 9.94 -10.04
CA ILE A 136 -2.49 9.31 -9.85
C ILE A 136 -1.46 9.95 -10.77
N LEU A 137 -1.75 10.13 -12.06
CA LEU A 137 -0.83 10.76 -12.99
C LEU A 137 -0.44 12.17 -12.53
N LEU A 138 -1.43 13.03 -12.24
CA LEU A 138 -1.18 14.41 -11.83
C LEU A 138 -0.43 14.51 -10.51
N ARG A 139 -0.72 13.63 -9.55
CA ARG A 139 0.03 13.52 -8.29
C ARG A 139 1.50 13.25 -8.54
N TYR A 140 1.84 12.29 -9.41
CA TYR A 140 3.24 11.97 -9.73
C TYR A 140 3.97 13.13 -10.45
N ILE A 141 3.26 13.93 -11.26
CA ILE A 141 3.81 15.16 -11.86
C ILE A 141 4.14 16.20 -10.78
N ILE A 142 3.26 16.39 -9.79
CA ILE A 142 3.54 17.29 -8.65
C ILE A 142 4.69 16.77 -7.80
N ILE A 143 4.83 15.46 -7.58
CA ILE A 143 5.99 14.88 -6.90
C ILE A 143 7.27 15.22 -7.66
N ALA A 144 7.26 15.09 -8.99
CA ALA A 144 8.41 15.42 -9.83
C ALA A 144 8.81 16.89 -9.77
N SER A 145 7.85 17.80 -9.57
CA SER A 145 8.11 19.25 -9.38
C SER A 145 8.56 19.61 -7.97
N LEU A 146 8.64 18.62 -7.04
CA LEU A 146 9.03 18.77 -5.63
C LEU A 146 8.07 19.64 -4.78
N ASP A 147 6.87 19.93 -5.26
CA ASP A 147 5.86 20.68 -4.51
C ASP A 147 4.96 19.79 -3.64
N THR A 148 5.60 18.95 -2.84
CA THR A 148 4.96 17.90 -2.05
C THR A 148 4.04 18.43 -0.94
N LYS A 149 4.23 19.70 -0.50
CA LYS A 149 3.31 20.35 0.43
C LYS A 149 1.89 20.46 -0.14
N LYS A 150 1.77 20.74 -1.45
CA LYS A 150 0.45 20.80 -2.10
C LYS A 150 -0.25 19.45 -2.08
N ILE A 151 0.50 18.35 -2.25
CA ILE A 151 -0.06 17.01 -2.18
C ILE A 151 -0.70 16.78 -0.81
N LEU A 152 0.04 17.07 0.28
CA LEU A 152 -0.48 16.94 1.63
C LEU A 152 -1.78 17.72 1.86
N VAL A 153 -1.78 19.00 1.48
CA VAL A 153 -2.96 19.86 1.67
C VAL A 153 -4.16 19.36 0.87
N ILE A 154 -3.95 19.01 -0.40
CA ILE A 154 -5.01 18.53 -1.29
C ILE A 154 -5.56 17.19 -0.79
N THR A 155 -4.70 16.27 -0.33
CA THR A 155 -5.14 14.98 0.23
C THR A 155 -5.98 15.17 1.49
N ILE A 156 -5.62 16.09 2.39
CA ILE A 156 -6.41 16.37 3.59
C ILE A 156 -7.80 16.87 3.21
N ILE A 157 -7.87 17.86 2.30
CA ILE A 157 -9.15 18.44 1.86
C ILE A 157 -10.02 17.38 1.18
N ALA A 158 -9.45 16.65 0.21
CA ALA A 158 -10.20 15.67 -0.56
C ALA A 158 -10.68 14.48 0.29
N SER A 159 -9.85 14.01 1.22
CA SER A 159 -10.22 12.93 2.14
C SER A 159 -11.27 13.36 3.16
N GLY A 160 -11.19 14.59 3.65
CA GLY A 160 -12.21 15.18 4.52
C GLY A 160 -13.56 15.32 3.82
N VAL A 161 -13.56 15.85 2.59
CA VAL A 161 -14.78 15.96 1.76
C VAL A 161 -15.37 14.58 1.46
N LYS A 162 -14.54 13.60 1.08
CA LYS A 162 -14.97 12.21 0.87
C LYS A 162 -15.73 11.68 2.09
N LEU A 163 -15.17 11.80 3.27
CA LEU A 163 -15.73 11.23 4.49
C LEU A 163 -17.06 11.92 4.84
N LEU A 164 -17.08 13.25 4.88
CA LEU A 164 -18.29 14.02 5.21
C LEU A 164 -19.42 13.76 4.19
N LEU A 165 -19.10 13.81 2.92
CA LEU A 165 -20.09 13.64 1.85
C LEU A 165 -20.67 12.22 1.85
N THR A 166 -19.85 11.20 2.08
CA THR A 166 -20.33 9.82 2.16
C THR A 166 -21.32 9.64 3.31
N ILE A 167 -21.00 10.17 4.51
CA ILE A 167 -21.89 10.09 5.68
C ILE A 167 -23.25 10.75 5.38
N ILE A 168 -23.23 11.91 4.73
CA ILE A 168 -24.48 12.62 4.35
C ILE A 168 -25.28 11.82 3.32
N LEU A 169 -24.61 11.31 2.29
CA LEU A 169 -25.29 10.61 1.19
C LEU A 169 -25.90 9.28 1.62
N VAL A 170 -25.24 8.50 2.51
CA VAL A 170 -25.74 7.21 2.98
C VAL A 170 -27.12 7.31 3.64
N SER A 171 -27.47 8.48 4.18
CA SER A 171 -28.81 8.72 4.76
C SER A 171 -29.87 9.19 3.75
N GLN A 172 -29.49 9.48 2.49
CA GLN A 172 -30.39 10.14 1.54
C GLN A 172 -30.65 9.31 0.27
N ILE A 173 -29.69 8.46 -0.13
CA ILE A 173 -29.79 7.64 -1.35
C ILE A 173 -29.36 6.21 -1.06
N GLU A 174 -29.45 5.31 -2.05
CA GLU A 174 -28.95 3.93 -1.92
C GLU A 174 -27.54 3.87 -1.37
N ALA A 175 -27.35 3.05 -0.35
CA ALA A 175 -26.12 3.05 0.44
C ALA A 175 -24.87 2.66 -0.40
N GLU A 176 -24.99 1.69 -1.32
CA GLU A 176 -23.90 1.28 -2.23
C GLU A 176 -23.47 2.43 -3.15
N SER A 177 -24.45 3.09 -3.78
CA SER A 177 -24.21 4.26 -4.65
C SER A 177 -23.56 5.38 -3.87
N SER A 178 -24.01 5.64 -2.65
CA SER A 178 -23.47 6.67 -1.75
C SER A 178 -22.00 6.45 -1.43
N VAL A 179 -21.62 5.21 -1.11
CA VAL A 179 -20.23 4.84 -0.79
C VAL A 179 -19.33 5.05 -2.01
N ILE A 180 -19.77 4.64 -3.20
CA ILE A 180 -18.99 4.76 -4.43
C ILE A 180 -18.86 6.22 -4.86
N ILE A 181 -19.93 7.01 -4.78
CA ILE A 181 -19.90 8.46 -5.06
C ILE A 181 -18.93 9.15 -4.12
N GLY A 182 -19.07 8.90 -2.82
CA GLY A 182 -18.18 9.47 -1.82
C GLY A 182 -16.72 9.05 -2.04
N PHE A 183 -16.48 7.78 -2.39
CA PHE A 183 -15.12 7.30 -2.70
C PHE A 183 -14.55 7.95 -3.95
N SER A 184 -15.38 8.25 -4.96
CA SER A 184 -14.99 8.88 -6.22
C SER A 184 -14.64 10.35 -6.09
N ILE A 185 -15.25 11.05 -5.13
CA ILE A 185 -15.04 12.50 -4.94
C ILE A 185 -13.60 12.84 -4.59
N ALA A 186 -12.94 12.05 -3.77
CA ALA A 186 -11.57 12.35 -3.36
C ALA A 186 -10.59 12.37 -4.55
N PRO A 187 -10.50 11.35 -5.41
CA PRO A 187 -9.60 11.39 -6.57
C PRO A 187 -10.01 12.46 -7.60
N ILE A 188 -11.30 12.69 -7.81
CA ILE A 188 -11.77 13.72 -8.75
C ILE A 188 -11.40 15.13 -8.25
N LEU A 189 -11.71 15.44 -6.99
CA LEU A 189 -11.38 16.73 -6.40
C LEU A 189 -9.86 16.95 -6.37
N SER A 190 -9.10 15.94 -5.98
CA SER A 190 -7.64 15.99 -6.01
C SER A 190 -7.12 16.22 -7.42
N ALA A 191 -7.64 15.51 -8.43
CA ALA A 191 -7.24 15.69 -9.84
C ALA A 191 -7.48 17.12 -10.32
N ILE A 192 -8.64 17.69 -10.01
CA ILE A 192 -8.97 19.09 -10.34
C ILE A 192 -7.97 20.05 -9.69
N LEU A 193 -7.71 19.91 -8.39
CA LEU A 193 -6.80 20.79 -7.66
C LEU A 193 -5.34 20.63 -8.12
N PHE A 194 -4.91 19.40 -8.46
CA PHE A 194 -3.61 19.16 -9.07
C PHE A 194 -3.49 19.75 -10.45
N ALA A 195 -4.54 19.65 -11.30
CA ALA A 195 -4.57 20.25 -12.64
C ALA A 195 -4.41 21.78 -12.58
N PHE A 196 -5.10 22.46 -11.64
CA PHE A 196 -4.89 23.88 -11.40
C PHE A 196 -3.46 24.22 -10.98
N SER A 197 -2.87 23.39 -10.11
CA SER A 197 -1.49 23.56 -9.67
C SER A 197 -0.50 23.40 -10.82
N ILE A 198 -0.67 22.38 -11.66
CA ILE A 198 0.18 22.11 -12.83
C ILE A 198 0.02 23.22 -13.88
N ARG A 199 -1.20 23.68 -14.14
CA ARG A 199 -1.44 24.80 -15.06
C ARG A 199 -0.67 26.07 -14.64
N SER A 200 -0.56 26.31 -13.34
CA SER A 200 0.21 27.47 -12.83
C SER A 200 1.71 27.37 -13.12
N ILE A 201 2.28 26.16 -13.17
CA ILE A 201 3.70 25.90 -13.50
C ILE A 201 3.95 26.26 -14.97
N PHE A 202 3.02 25.90 -15.87
CA PHE A 202 3.19 26.07 -17.32
C PHE A 202 2.66 27.40 -17.87
N LYS A 203 2.06 28.28 -17.05
CA LYS A 203 1.40 29.52 -17.51
C LYS A 203 2.32 30.47 -18.27
N LYS A 204 3.64 30.43 -18.03
CA LYS A 204 4.65 31.30 -18.68
C LYS A 204 5.51 30.58 -19.71
N THR A 205 5.20 29.33 -20.04
CA THR A 205 6.03 28.50 -20.91
C THR A 205 5.68 28.76 -22.38
N GLN A 206 6.67 29.09 -23.20
CA GLN A 206 6.54 29.23 -24.66
C GLN A 206 6.54 27.85 -25.32
N ASN A 207 6.05 27.74 -26.59
CA ASN A 207 5.94 26.44 -27.28
C ASN A 207 7.21 26.08 -28.09
N ASN A 208 8.40 26.25 -27.53
CA ASN A 208 9.69 25.97 -28.18
C ASN A 208 10.35 24.69 -27.64
N SER A 209 9.59 23.60 -27.49
CA SER A 209 10.14 22.34 -27.01
C SER A 209 11.07 21.68 -28.03
N SER A 210 12.18 21.13 -27.53
CA SER A 210 13.10 20.29 -28.30
C SER A 210 12.56 18.85 -28.47
N PHE A 211 11.54 18.46 -27.71
CA PHE A 211 10.97 17.12 -27.74
C PHE A 211 9.87 16.97 -28.80
N LYS A 212 9.97 15.88 -29.59
CA LYS A 212 8.89 15.46 -30.47
C LYS A 212 7.93 14.54 -29.73
N PHE A 213 6.62 14.81 -29.82
CA PHE A 213 5.57 14.07 -29.12
C PHE A 213 5.72 12.55 -29.23
N ILE A 214 5.82 11.99 -30.45
CA ILE A 214 5.93 10.54 -30.69
C ILE A 214 7.21 9.95 -30.09
N GLY A 215 8.35 10.66 -30.17
CA GLY A 215 9.61 10.23 -29.59
C GLY A 215 9.54 10.15 -28.07
N THR A 216 8.96 11.17 -27.44
CA THR A 216 8.73 11.23 -25.99
C THR A 216 7.82 10.09 -25.52
N LEU A 217 6.73 9.85 -26.24
CA LEU A 217 5.78 8.78 -25.97
C LEU A 217 6.43 7.39 -25.96
N ARG A 218 7.25 7.10 -26.96
CA ARG A 218 7.98 5.83 -27.05
C ARG A 218 8.96 5.65 -25.88
N ILE A 219 9.67 6.70 -25.49
CA ILE A 219 10.63 6.64 -24.38
C ILE A 219 9.92 6.40 -23.06
N ILE A 220 8.83 7.13 -22.79
CA ILE A 220 8.06 6.99 -21.55
C ILE A 220 7.47 5.57 -21.45
N LEU A 221 6.84 5.06 -22.51
CA LEU A 221 6.24 3.73 -22.53
C LEU A 221 7.28 2.64 -22.27
N SER A 222 8.43 2.67 -22.98
CA SER A 222 9.48 1.66 -22.80
C SER A 222 10.02 1.62 -21.37
N ALA A 223 10.14 2.77 -20.71
CA ALA A 223 10.61 2.85 -19.33
C ALA A 223 9.54 2.44 -18.30
N SER A 224 8.26 2.70 -18.61
CA SER A 224 7.14 2.44 -17.70
C SER A 224 6.76 0.97 -17.63
N VAL A 225 6.68 0.27 -18.77
CA VAL A 225 6.16 -1.10 -18.89
C VAL A 225 6.97 -2.10 -18.06
N VAL A 226 8.29 -1.94 -17.99
CA VAL A 226 9.17 -2.86 -17.26
C VAL A 226 8.89 -2.91 -15.75
N ALA A 227 8.61 -1.77 -15.15
CA ALA A 227 8.27 -1.70 -13.73
C ALA A 227 6.78 -1.93 -13.45
N TRP A 228 5.93 -1.68 -14.45
CA TRP A 228 4.49 -1.80 -14.34
C TRP A 228 3.99 -3.25 -14.25
N ILE A 229 4.55 -4.17 -15.04
CA ILE A 229 4.08 -5.57 -15.06
C ILE A 229 4.13 -6.23 -13.68
N PRO A 230 5.23 -6.16 -12.89
CA PRO A 230 5.24 -6.70 -11.53
C PRO A 230 4.17 -6.08 -10.63
N SER A 231 4.02 -4.75 -10.70
CA SER A 231 3.02 -4.03 -9.91
C SER A 231 1.57 -4.38 -10.29
N LEU A 232 1.30 -4.59 -11.58
CA LEU A 232 0.00 -5.04 -12.08
C LEU A 232 -0.33 -6.43 -11.55
N MET A 233 0.62 -7.37 -11.60
CA MET A 233 0.42 -8.73 -11.10
C MET A 233 0.11 -8.74 -9.60
N ASP A 234 0.83 -7.95 -8.81
CA ASP A 234 0.56 -7.82 -7.38
C ASP A 234 -0.81 -7.19 -7.11
N THR A 235 -1.19 -6.17 -7.88
CA THR A 235 -2.52 -5.53 -7.78
C THR A 235 -3.63 -6.54 -8.11
N ILE A 236 -3.51 -7.30 -9.19
CA ILE A 236 -4.51 -8.32 -9.54
C ILE A 236 -4.56 -9.37 -8.42
N GLY A 237 -3.41 -9.93 -8.03
CA GLY A 237 -3.36 -10.97 -7.00
C GLY A 237 -3.92 -10.54 -5.64
N SER A 238 -3.83 -9.26 -5.28
CA SER A 238 -4.37 -8.75 -4.02
C SER A 238 -5.84 -8.35 -4.10
N GLN A 239 -6.30 -7.79 -5.21
CA GLN A 239 -7.65 -7.23 -5.32
C GLN A 239 -8.69 -8.22 -5.86
N ILE A 240 -8.28 -9.19 -6.69
CA ILE A 240 -9.20 -10.11 -7.34
C ILE A 240 -9.97 -10.99 -6.34
N GLY A 241 -9.35 -11.30 -5.18
CA GLY A 241 -9.99 -12.10 -4.13
C GLY A 241 -11.30 -11.48 -3.64
N ASN A 242 -11.34 -10.15 -3.44
CA ASN A 242 -12.55 -9.46 -3.01
C ASN A 242 -13.64 -9.46 -4.11
N VAL A 243 -13.24 -9.29 -5.37
CA VAL A 243 -14.16 -9.37 -6.52
C VAL A 243 -14.76 -10.78 -6.63
N MET A 244 -13.93 -11.81 -6.49
CA MET A 244 -14.39 -13.20 -6.52
C MET A 244 -15.28 -13.57 -5.34
N MET A 245 -15.01 -13.00 -4.16
CA MET A 245 -15.88 -13.16 -2.98
C MET A 245 -17.30 -12.67 -3.27
N LEU A 246 -17.44 -11.49 -3.88
CA LEU A 246 -18.76 -10.96 -4.26
C LEU A 246 -19.47 -11.89 -5.26
N GLY A 247 -18.76 -12.33 -6.30
CA GLY A 247 -19.35 -13.16 -7.37
C GLY A 247 -19.72 -14.59 -6.94
N ILE A 248 -18.99 -15.17 -5.97
CA ILE A 248 -19.16 -16.59 -5.56
C ILE A 248 -19.96 -16.72 -4.27
N GLN A 249 -19.71 -15.86 -3.28
CA GLN A 249 -20.27 -15.98 -1.92
C GLN A 249 -21.28 -14.89 -1.59
N GLY A 250 -21.41 -13.88 -2.46
CA GLY A 250 -22.32 -12.76 -2.27
C GLY A 250 -21.76 -11.62 -1.45
N ALA A 251 -22.56 -10.56 -1.35
CA ALA A 251 -22.14 -9.28 -0.81
C ALA A 251 -21.75 -9.33 0.67
N ASN A 252 -22.52 -10.03 1.49
CA ASN A 252 -22.29 -10.13 2.93
C ASN A 252 -20.89 -10.66 3.24
N GLN A 253 -20.56 -11.84 2.71
CA GLN A 253 -19.27 -12.49 2.93
C GLN A 253 -18.10 -11.69 2.32
N ALA A 254 -18.32 -11.02 1.18
CA ALA A 254 -17.33 -10.13 0.59
C ALA A 254 -17.02 -8.94 1.53
N GLY A 255 -18.04 -8.34 2.16
CA GLY A 255 -17.87 -7.23 3.09
C GLY A 255 -17.12 -7.64 4.37
N ILE A 256 -17.46 -8.80 4.94
CA ILE A 256 -16.76 -9.34 6.11
C ILE A 256 -15.29 -9.62 5.80
N TYR A 257 -15.00 -10.29 4.67
CA TYR A 257 -13.63 -10.56 4.23
C TYR A 257 -12.85 -9.27 3.97
N PHE A 258 -13.47 -8.28 3.32
CA PHE A 258 -12.84 -7.01 3.00
C PHE A 258 -12.38 -6.25 4.25
N ILE A 259 -13.19 -6.18 5.30
CA ILE A 259 -12.79 -5.53 6.55
C ILE A 259 -11.59 -6.24 7.17
N ALA A 260 -11.59 -7.58 7.22
CA ALA A 260 -10.44 -8.35 7.69
C ALA A 260 -9.18 -8.05 6.85
N PHE A 261 -9.31 -7.99 5.53
CA PHE A 261 -8.23 -7.68 4.61
C PHE A 261 -7.70 -6.25 4.80
N GLN A 262 -8.56 -5.27 5.01
CA GLN A 262 -8.16 -3.88 5.26
C GLN A 262 -7.32 -3.72 6.53
N ILE A 263 -7.62 -4.46 7.59
CA ILE A 263 -6.81 -4.46 8.82
C ILE A 263 -5.37 -4.91 8.48
N VAL A 264 -5.23 -5.97 7.70
CA VAL A 264 -3.90 -6.50 7.32
C VAL A 264 -3.15 -5.57 6.38
N ILE A 265 -3.84 -4.93 5.42
CA ILE A 265 -3.26 -3.89 4.56
C ILE A 265 -2.66 -2.76 5.41
N GLY A 266 -3.36 -2.33 6.45
CA GLY A 266 -2.83 -1.29 7.31
C GLY A 266 -1.57 -1.67 8.08
N ILE A 267 -1.51 -2.87 8.56
CA ILE A 267 -0.29 -3.37 9.19
C ILE A 267 0.84 -3.45 8.15
N SER A 268 0.55 -3.95 6.95
CA SER A 268 1.52 -4.07 5.85
C SER A 268 2.02 -2.71 5.36
N ALA A 269 1.22 -1.66 5.49
CA ALA A 269 1.63 -0.32 5.09
C ALA A 269 2.81 0.24 5.90
N ILE A 270 3.03 -0.26 7.13
CA ILE A 270 4.23 0.05 7.91
C ILE A 270 5.48 -0.50 7.19
N ILE A 271 5.39 -1.70 6.62
CA ILE A 271 6.46 -2.33 5.85
C ILE A 271 6.70 -1.51 4.58
N TRP A 272 5.68 -1.17 3.82
CA TRP A 272 5.79 -0.37 2.59
C TRP A 272 6.38 1.02 2.84
N ALA A 273 6.07 1.63 3.99
CA ALA A 273 6.69 2.90 4.38
C ALA A 273 8.21 2.76 4.58
N LEU A 274 8.67 1.71 5.25
CA LEU A 274 10.10 1.42 5.42
C LEU A 274 10.78 1.15 4.07
N GLU A 275 10.13 0.40 3.19
CA GLU A 275 10.62 0.07 1.86
C GLU A 275 10.77 1.30 0.96
N SER A 276 9.83 2.24 1.03
CA SER A 276 9.87 3.47 0.24
C SER A 276 11.11 4.32 0.54
N VAL A 277 11.61 4.24 1.78
CA VAL A 277 12.84 4.90 2.23
C VAL A 277 14.07 4.05 1.91
N ALA A 278 13.95 2.73 2.02
CA ALA A 278 15.03 1.79 1.76
C ALA A 278 15.50 1.81 0.30
N TYR A 279 14.59 1.93 -0.65
CA TYR A 279 14.88 1.87 -2.08
C TYR A 279 15.93 2.90 -2.54
N PRO A 280 15.79 4.21 -2.30
CA PRO A 280 16.80 5.19 -2.70
C PRO A 280 18.14 4.98 -1.99
N ILE A 281 18.15 4.56 -0.73
CA ILE A 281 19.37 4.28 0.03
C ILE A 281 20.12 3.11 -0.62
N LEU A 282 19.45 1.97 -0.81
CA LEU A 282 20.04 0.80 -1.42
C LEU A 282 20.51 1.07 -2.86
N SER A 283 19.80 1.92 -3.62
CA SER A 283 20.19 2.29 -4.98
C SER A 283 21.44 3.15 -5.02
N ALA A 284 21.65 4.03 -4.03
CA ALA A 284 22.81 4.91 -3.95
C ALA A 284 24.08 4.22 -3.42
N MET A 285 23.94 3.09 -2.71
CA MET A 285 25.09 2.37 -2.15
C MET A 285 25.81 1.54 -3.20
N ASN A 286 27.15 1.49 -3.13
CA ASN A 286 27.98 0.61 -3.96
C ASN A 286 28.31 -0.71 -3.25
N GLN A 287 28.43 -0.71 -1.93
CA GLN A 287 28.80 -1.86 -1.11
C GLN A 287 27.91 -1.94 0.13
N GLY A 288 27.80 -3.13 0.74
CA GLY A 288 27.08 -3.32 1.99
C GLY A 288 25.55 -3.37 1.87
N ARG A 289 24.96 -3.32 0.67
CA ARG A 289 23.51 -3.34 0.43
C ARG A 289 22.79 -4.48 1.14
N ARG A 290 23.41 -5.67 1.17
CA ARG A 290 22.85 -6.90 1.77
C ARG A 290 22.66 -6.77 3.29
N LEU A 291 23.64 -6.17 3.97
CA LEU A 291 23.58 -5.94 5.42
C LEU A 291 22.50 -4.90 5.77
N VAL A 292 22.44 -3.81 5.01
CA VAL A 292 21.41 -2.77 5.19
C VAL A 292 20.03 -3.34 4.92
N LEU A 293 19.86 -4.16 3.87
CA LEU A 293 18.60 -4.87 3.61
C LEU A 293 18.16 -5.72 4.81
N TRP A 294 19.08 -6.55 5.35
CA TRP A 294 18.75 -7.38 6.51
C TRP A 294 18.28 -6.54 7.71
N ARG A 295 18.96 -5.43 7.99
CA ARG A 295 18.54 -4.50 9.06
C ARG A 295 17.14 -3.95 8.81
N ILE A 296 16.82 -3.55 7.58
CA ILE A 296 15.49 -3.04 7.22
C ILE A 296 14.41 -4.10 7.39
N ILE A 297 14.61 -5.31 6.87
CA ILE A 297 13.68 -6.43 7.04
C ILE A 297 13.48 -6.71 8.53
N LYS A 298 14.58 -6.83 9.29
CA LYS A 298 14.56 -7.11 10.73
C LYS A 298 13.74 -6.07 11.48
N ILE A 299 13.96 -4.77 11.23
CA ILE A 299 13.26 -3.69 11.89
C ILE A 299 11.77 -3.71 11.52
N GLY A 300 11.44 -3.89 10.24
CA GLY A 300 10.06 -4.02 9.79
C GLY A 300 9.32 -5.14 10.52
N LEU A 301 9.93 -6.32 10.60
CA LEU A 301 9.38 -7.48 11.33
C LEU A 301 9.24 -7.24 12.83
N VAL A 302 10.24 -6.62 13.45
CA VAL A 302 10.21 -6.27 14.89
C VAL A 302 9.05 -5.33 15.21
N ILE A 303 8.71 -4.40 14.31
CA ILE A 303 7.59 -3.47 14.52
C ILE A 303 6.25 -4.18 14.28
N VAL A 304 6.14 -4.94 13.20
CA VAL A 304 4.86 -5.43 12.70
C VAL A 304 4.42 -6.74 13.35
N LEU A 305 5.36 -7.67 13.65
CA LEU A 305 4.98 -8.99 14.16
C LEU A 305 4.38 -8.98 15.57
N PRO A 306 4.88 -8.20 16.55
CA PRO A 306 4.21 -8.13 17.85
C PRO A 306 2.75 -7.66 17.74
N LEU A 307 2.48 -6.72 16.86
CA LEU A 307 1.12 -6.26 16.57
C LEU A 307 0.31 -7.36 15.87
N SER A 308 0.80 -7.92 14.76
CA SER A 308 0.10 -8.94 13.97
C SER A 308 -0.24 -10.17 14.80
N VAL A 309 0.75 -10.68 15.58
CA VAL A 309 0.56 -11.86 16.42
C VAL A 309 -0.45 -11.58 17.55
N SER A 310 -0.39 -10.42 18.17
CA SER A 310 -1.38 -10.06 19.19
C SER A 310 -2.80 -10.01 18.61
N LEU A 311 -2.96 -9.45 17.40
CA LEU A 311 -4.25 -9.40 16.73
C LEU A 311 -4.79 -10.79 16.32
N ILE A 312 -3.92 -11.78 16.08
CA ILE A 312 -4.37 -13.17 15.82
C ILE A 312 -5.18 -13.69 17.01
N PHE A 313 -4.70 -13.51 18.23
CA PHE A 313 -5.38 -14.04 19.42
C PHE A 313 -6.65 -13.25 19.79
N TYR A 314 -6.71 -11.99 19.45
CA TYR A 314 -7.86 -11.10 19.73
C TYR A 314 -8.65 -10.74 18.45
N SER A 315 -8.55 -11.58 17.42
CA SER A 315 -9.17 -11.33 16.11
C SER A 315 -10.69 -11.14 16.18
N ARG A 316 -11.39 -11.88 17.04
CA ARG A 316 -12.83 -11.75 17.24
C ARG A 316 -13.19 -10.39 17.83
N ASP A 317 -12.48 -9.95 18.87
CA ASP A 317 -12.70 -8.66 19.51
C ASP A 317 -12.42 -7.50 18.54
N ILE A 318 -11.36 -7.64 17.73
CA ILE A 318 -11.01 -6.66 16.70
C ILE A 318 -12.10 -6.57 15.63
N MET A 319 -12.59 -7.70 15.13
CA MET A 319 -13.70 -7.68 14.16
C MET A 319 -14.98 -7.11 14.77
N GLN A 320 -15.24 -7.36 16.05
CA GLN A 320 -16.39 -6.81 16.78
C GLN A 320 -16.33 -5.26 16.90
N ILE A 321 -15.15 -4.63 16.85
CA ILE A 321 -15.03 -3.16 16.79
C ILE A 321 -15.77 -2.60 15.57
N PHE A 322 -15.77 -3.32 14.44
CA PHE A 322 -16.48 -2.92 13.22
C PHE A 322 -17.98 -3.22 13.26
N GLY A 323 -18.41 -4.10 14.14
CA GLY A 323 -19.81 -4.50 14.36
C GLY A 323 -19.93 -5.99 14.62
N GLN A 324 -21.02 -6.38 15.30
CA GLN A 324 -21.27 -7.80 15.64
C GLN A 324 -21.35 -8.70 14.41
N ASN A 325 -21.85 -8.18 13.30
CA ASN A 325 -22.00 -8.91 12.03
C ASN A 325 -20.66 -9.24 11.35
N TYR A 326 -19.55 -8.61 11.78
CA TYR A 326 -18.21 -8.85 11.24
C TYR A 326 -17.44 -9.92 12.00
N THR A 327 -17.96 -10.43 13.12
CA THR A 327 -17.23 -11.40 13.98
C THR A 327 -16.91 -12.71 13.29
N GLU A 328 -17.68 -13.12 12.26
CA GLU A 328 -17.39 -14.27 11.40
C GLU A 328 -16.06 -14.11 10.64
N GLY A 329 -15.61 -12.89 10.42
CA GLY A 329 -14.33 -12.56 9.80
C GLY A 329 -13.10 -12.81 10.69
N SER A 330 -13.27 -13.31 11.92
CA SER A 330 -12.17 -13.57 12.84
C SER A 330 -11.15 -14.57 12.32
N LEU A 331 -11.60 -15.71 11.77
CA LEU A 331 -10.72 -16.73 11.19
C LEU A 331 -10.06 -16.25 9.88
N PRO A 332 -10.78 -15.65 8.92
CA PRO A 332 -10.15 -14.94 7.81
C PRO A 332 -9.05 -13.95 8.24
N LEU A 333 -9.32 -13.13 9.26
CA LEU A 333 -8.34 -12.17 9.78
C LEU A 333 -7.09 -12.87 10.33
N GLN A 334 -7.23 -13.95 11.10
CA GLN A 334 -6.10 -14.73 11.63
C GLN A 334 -5.19 -15.23 10.49
N LEU A 335 -5.78 -15.85 9.46
CA LEU A 335 -5.04 -16.38 8.32
C LEU A 335 -4.32 -15.26 7.55
N LEU A 336 -4.99 -14.14 7.30
CA LEU A 336 -4.41 -12.99 6.63
C LEU A 336 -3.25 -12.37 7.45
N LEU A 337 -3.34 -12.32 8.78
CA LEU A 337 -2.27 -11.83 9.64
C LEU A 337 -1.01 -12.69 9.56
N ILE A 338 -1.15 -14.01 9.37
CA ILE A 338 -0.02 -14.91 9.13
C ILE A 338 0.75 -14.52 7.85
N SER A 339 0.04 -14.03 6.82
CA SER A 339 0.65 -13.63 5.56
C SER A 339 1.60 -12.42 5.68
N VAL A 340 1.51 -11.65 6.75
CA VAL A 340 2.33 -10.45 6.96
C VAL A 340 3.83 -10.80 7.03
N PHE A 341 4.18 -11.90 7.68
CA PHE A 341 5.56 -12.36 7.78
C PHE A 341 6.17 -12.71 6.40
N PRO A 342 5.60 -13.62 5.59
CA PRO A 342 6.15 -13.94 4.29
C PRO A 342 6.15 -12.73 3.34
N THR A 343 5.14 -11.87 3.40
CA THR A 343 5.08 -10.67 2.55
C THR A 343 6.21 -9.69 2.87
N ALA A 344 6.50 -9.46 4.15
CA ALA A 344 7.54 -8.53 4.58
C ALA A 344 8.93 -8.94 4.08
N ILE A 345 9.28 -10.22 4.16
CA ILE A 345 10.59 -10.72 3.70
C ILE A 345 10.66 -10.66 2.17
N SER A 346 9.60 -11.10 1.47
CA SER A 346 9.56 -11.09 0.00
C SER A 346 9.68 -9.67 -0.56
N ALA A 347 8.99 -8.73 0.04
CA ALA A 347 9.02 -7.33 -0.34
C ALA A 347 10.41 -6.70 -0.10
N GLY A 348 11.05 -7.00 1.03
CA GLY A 348 12.42 -6.57 1.28
C GLY A 348 13.41 -7.08 0.21
N ILE A 349 13.34 -8.37 -0.14
CA ILE A 349 14.18 -8.95 -1.19
C ILE A 349 13.89 -8.29 -2.54
N SER A 350 12.62 -8.06 -2.88
CA SER A 350 12.21 -7.40 -4.11
C SER A 350 12.78 -5.99 -4.24
N ILE A 351 12.81 -5.22 -3.15
CA ILE A 351 13.41 -3.88 -3.13
C ILE A 351 14.90 -3.90 -3.45
N LEU A 352 15.64 -4.88 -2.93
CA LEU A 352 17.04 -5.02 -3.27
C LEU A 352 17.23 -5.38 -4.76
N MET A 353 16.37 -6.25 -5.30
CA MET A 353 16.39 -6.58 -6.74
C MET A 353 16.08 -5.34 -7.60
N PHE A 354 15.13 -4.49 -7.18
CA PHE A 354 14.89 -3.19 -7.81
C PHE A 354 16.12 -2.29 -7.74
N ALA A 355 16.81 -2.24 -6.61
CA ALA A 355 18.02 -1.44 -6.42
C ALA A 355 19.21 -1.94 -7.26
N TYR A 356 19.26 -3.23 -7.58
CA TYR A 356 20.21 -3.80 -8.53
C TYR A 356 19.80 -3.61 -10.00
N GLY A 357 18.60 -3.12 -10.28
CA GLY A 357 18.03 -3.04 -11.63
C GLY A 357 17.57 -4.39 -12.19
N ASN A 358 17.45 -5.41 -11.35
CA ASN A 358 17.05 -6.75 -11.74
C ASN A 358 15.53 -6.93 -11.70
N TYR A 359 14.84 -6.24 -12.61
CA TYR A 359 13.37 -6.26 -12.72
C TYR A 359 12.79 -7.64 -13.05
N ARG A 360 13.58 -8.52 -13.67
CA ARG A 360 13.15 -9.89 -14.00
C ARG A 360 12.90 -10.71 -12.74
N ASP A 361 13.80 -10.63 -11.76
CA ASP A 361 13.63 -11.38 -10.50
C ASP A 361 12.47 -10.81 -9.68
N VAL A 362 12.25 -9.49 -9.70
CA VAL A 362 11.06 -8.89 -9.08
C VAL A 362 9.77 -9.42 -9.72
N LEU A 363 9.73 -9.52 -11.05
CA LEU A 363 8.60 -10.09 -11.77
C LEU A 363 8.36 -11.56 -11.38
N VAL A 364 9.42 -12.35 -11.28
CA VAL A 364 9.33 -13.77 -10.88
C VAL A 364 8.77 -13.91 -9.48
N ILE A 365 9.21 -13.10 -8.51
CA ILE A 365 8.67 -13.08 -7.14
C ILE A 365 7.19 -12.69 -7.16
N GLY A 366 6.82 -11.64 -7.89
CA GLY A 366 5.43 -11.19 -8.01
C GLY A 366 4.51 -12.24 -8.63
N LEU A 367 4.94 -12.89 -9.71
CA LEU A 367 4.17 -13.97 -10.35
C LEU A 367 4.06 -15.20 -9.44
N ALA A 368 5.13 -15.56 -8.74
CA ALA A 368 5.14 -16.68 -7.80
C ALA A 368 4.19 -16.49 -6.61
N SER A 369 3.92 -15.27 -6.21
CA SER A 369 2.91 -14.99 -5.18
C SER A 369 1.50 -14.87 -5.77
N SER A 370 1.33 -14.19 -6.91
CA SER A 370 0.02 -13.80 -7.44
C SER A 370 -0.65 -14.92 -8.22
N ILE A 371 0.07 -15.69 -9.04
CA ILE A 371 -0.54 -16.78 -9.82
C ILE A 371 -1.11 -17.89 -8.91
N PRO A 372 -0.34 -18.46 -7.96
CA PRO A 372 -0.91 -19.46 -7.05
C PRO A 372 -2.06 -18.90 -6.23
N ARG A 373 -1.99 -17.63 -5.79
CA ARG A 373 -3.07 -16.96 -5.06
C ARG A 373 -4.36 -16.96 -5.86
N ILE A 374 -4.30 -16.57 -7.14
CA ILE A 374 -5.47 -16.55 -8.04
C ILE A 374 -6.03 -17.97 -8.22
N VAL A 375 -5.18 -18.96 -8.47
CA VAL A 375 -5.59 -20.36 -8.63
C VAL A 375 -6.30 -20.87 -7.35
N PHE A 376 -5.72 -20.59 -6.20
CA PHE A 376 -6.31 -21.00 -4.92
C PHE A 376 -7.61 -20.27 -4.60
N TYR A 377 -7.83 -19.04 -5.04
CA TYR A 377 -9.12 -18.37 -4.91
C TYR A 377 -10.23 -19.17 -5.62
N PHE A 378 -10.00 -19.66 -6.83
CA PHE A 378 -10.98 -20.50 -7.54
C PHE A 378 -11.26 -21.82 -6.83
N ILE A 379 -10.29 -22.38 -6.13
CA ILE A 379 -10.41 -23.67 -5.44
C ILE A 379 -11.06 -23.51 -4.07
N PHE A 380 -10.62 -22.52 -3.27
CA PHE A 380 -10.99 -22.47 -1.85
C PHE A 380 -12.15 -21.53 -1.55
N ILE A 381 -12.42 -20.47 -2.33
CA ILE A 381 -13.54 -19.58 -2.07
C ILE A 381 -14.89 -20.34 -2.15
N PRO A 382 -15.16 -21.19 -3.16
CA PRO A 382 -16.45 -21.89 -3.23
C PRO A 382 -16.77 -22.74 -2.00
N SER A 383 -15.75 -23.39 -1.42
CA SER A 383 -15.92 -24.32 -0.30
C SER A 383 -15.77 -23.71 1.08
N TYR A 384 -14.93 -22.66 1.21
CA TYR A 384 -14.53 -22.11 2.51
C TYR A 384 -14.82 -20.61 2.65
N SER A 385 -15.48 -19.98 1.68
CA SER A 385 -15.88 -18.57 1.71
C SER A 385 -14.70 -17.63 2.04
N GLY A 386 -14.88 -16.67 2.96
CA GLY A 386 -13.86 -15.72 3.38
C GLY A 386 -12.60 -16.38 3.96
N THR A 387 -12.74 -17.52 4.63
CA THR A 387 -11.61 -18.33 5.11
C THR A 387 -10.80 -18.89 3.93
N GLY A 388 -11.48 -19.34 2.87
CA GLY A 388 -10.83 -19.80 1.64
C GLY A 388 -10.07 -18.69 0.93
N ALA A 389 -10.63 -17.48 0.88
CA ALA A 389 -9.96 -16.32 0.34
C ALA A 389 -8.70 -15.95 1.15
N ALA A 390 -8.80 -15.93 2.46
CA ALA A 390 -7.67 -15.64 3.35
C ALA A 390 -6.56 -16.71 3.24
N LEU A 391 -6.93 -17.99 3.19
CA LEU A 391 -6.01 -19.10 2.99
C LEU A 391 -5.27 -18.97 1.64
N SER A 392 -6.00 -18.67 0.57
CA SER A 392 -5.43 -18.47 -0.78
C SER A 392 -4.38 -17.34 -0.79
N PHE A 393 -4.69 -16.21 -0.14
CA PHE A 393 -3.78 -15.08 -0.03
C PHE A 393 -2.51 -15.48 0.72
N THR A 394 -2.67 -16.18 1.85
CA THR A 394 -1.56 -16.61 2.71
C THR A 394 -0.67 -17.64 2.03
N LEU A 395 -1.24 -18.67 1.38
CA LEU A 395 -0.48 -19.68 0.64
C LEU A 395 0.29 -19.05 -0.53
N GLY A 396 -0.35 -18.14 -1.29
CA GLY A 396 0.33 -17.40 -2.35
C GLY A 396 1.52 -16.58 -1.81
N SER A 397 1.36 -15.94 -0.65
CA SER A 397 2.44 -15.20 0.00
C SER A 397 3.58 -16.11 0.48
N ILE A 398 3.28 -17.32 0.96
CA ILE A 398 4.29 -18.31 1.36
C ILE A 398 5.06 -18.81 0.12
N ILE A 399 4.39 -19.10 -0.98
CA ILE A 399 5.05 -19.49 -2.23
C ILE A 399 5.95 -18.36 -2.74
N GLY A 400 5.47 -17.12 -2.70
CA GLY A 400 6.27 -15.94 -3.01
C GLY A 400 7.52 -15.82 -2.14
N LEU A 401 7.40 -16.10 -0.82
CA LEU A 401 8.54 -16.14 0.09
C LEU A 401 9.56 -17.21 -0.32
N VAL A 402 9.12 -18.43 -0.59
CA VAL A 402 10.03 -19.51 -1.01
C VAL A 402 10.83 -19.11 -2.24
N VAL A 403 10.17 -18.55 -3.26
CA VAL A 403 10.84 -18.09 -4.49
C VAL A 403 11.76 -16.91 -4.21
N SER A 404 11.35 -15.96 -3.36
CA SER A 404 12.20 -14.83 -2.98
C SER A 404 13.44 -15.27 -2.21
N LEU A 405 13.36 -16.29 -1.36
CA LEU A 405 14.51 -16.88 -0.67
C LEU A 405 15.47 -17.60 -1.63
N ILE A 406 14.93 -18.32 -2.63
CA ILE A 406 15.75 -18.95 -3.67
C ILE A 406 16.52 -17.89 -4.48
N ILE A 407 15.84 -16.81 -4.87
CA ILE A 407 16.48 -15.67 -5.55
C ILE A 407 17.48 -15.00 -4.62
N GLY A 408 17.09 -14.71 -3.38
CA GLY A 408 17.97 -14.11 -2.37
C GLY A 408 19.27 -14.89 -2.16
N LYS A 409 19.20 -16.22 -2.16
CA LYS A 409 20.39 -17.09 -2.07
C LYS A 409 21.35 -16.90 -3.25
N ARG A 410 20.85 -16.63 -4.48
CA ARG A 410 21.71 -16.36 -5.64
C ARG A 410 22.50 -15.06 -5.50
N PHE A 411 21.99 -14.12 -4.71
CA PHE A 411 22.62 -12.84 -4.44
C PHE A 411 23.31 -12.81 -3.07
N ASP A 412 23.54 -13.97 -2.43
CA ASP A 412 24.16 -14.14 -1.12
C ASP A 412 23.50 -13.24 -0.05
N ILE A 413 22.18 -13.13 -0.07
CA ILE A 413 21.43 -12.43 0.98
C ILE A 413 21.44 -13.31 2.21
N ILE A 414 22.00 -12.78 3.30
CA ILE A 414 22.11 -13.49 4.56
C ILE A 414 20.91 -13.09 5.44
N LEU A 415 20.03 -14.05 5.71
CA LEU A 415 18.99 -13.93 6.73
C LEU A 415 19.47 -14.63 8.00
N VAL A 416 19.41 -13.93 9.12
CA VAL A 416 19.77 -14.52 10.42
C VAL A 416 18.55 -15.25 10.99
N TRP A 417 18.45 -16.55 10.71
CA TRP A 417 17.31 -17.39 11.09
C TRP A 417 17.01 -17.37 12.57
N LYS A 418 18.05 -17.31 13.42
CA LYS A 418 17.90 -17.21 14.87
C LYS A 418 17.08 -15.97 15.26
N ASP A 419 17.38 -14.81 14.65
CA ASP A 419 16.66 -13.57 14.94
C ASP A 419 15.22 -13.69 14.46
N LEU A 420 14.97 -14.25 13.26
CA LEU A 420 13.62 -14.45 12.72
C LEU A 420 12.75 -15.32 13.63
N VAL A 421 13.29 -16.43 14.12
CA VAL A 421 12.58 -17.33 15.04
C VAL A 421 12.23 -16.58 16.34
N LEU A 422 13.17 -15.84 16.91
CA LEU A 422 12.92 -15.10 18.15
C LEU A 422 11.91 -13.96 17.95
N ILE A 423 11.97 -13.23 16.82
CA ILE A 423 11.00 -12.17 16.49
C ILE A 423 9.57 -12.73 16.32
N CYS A 424 9.44 -14.00 15.88
CA CYS A 424 8.13 -14.66 15.78
C CYS A 424 7.68 -15.25 17.12
N CYS A 425 8.56 -16.00 17.80
CA CYS A 425 8.19 -16.78 18.99
C CYS A 425 7.93 -15.91 20.22
N ILE A 426 8.69 -14.83 20.42
CA ILE A 426 8.55 -13.99 21.62
C ILE A 426 7.14 -13.35 21.68
N PRO A 427 6.64 -12.67 20.64
CA PRO A 427 5.28 -12.13 20.66
C PRO A 427 4.21 -13.22 20.81
N LEU A 428 4.45 -14.41 20.22
CA LEU A 428 3.51 -15.52 20.25
C LEU A 428 3.31 -16.03 21.69
N VAL A 429 4.39 -16.17 22.47
CA VAL A 429 4.33 -16.58 23.88
C VAL A 429 3.56 -15.56 24.71
N PHE A 430 3.82 -14.26 24.55
CA PHE A 430 3.12 -13.24 25.34
C PHE A 430 1.66 -13.08 24.94
N ALA A 431 1.36 -13.07 23.65
CA ALA A 431 -0.02 -12.94 23.19
C ALA A 431 -0.86 -14.15 23.57
N PHE A 432 -0.32 -15.35 23.44
CA PHE A 432 -0.96 -16.59 23.89
C PHE A 432 -1.18 -16.58 25.40
N GLY A 433 -0.14 -16.28 26.20
CA GLY A 433 -0.27 -16.22 27.65
C GLY A 433 -1.34 -15.23 28.11
N LEU A 434 -1.37 -14.02 27.54
CA LEU A 434 -2.38 -13.01 27.92
C LEU A 434 -3.79 -13.40 27.47
N SER A 435 -3.93 -14.09 26.33
CA SER A 435 -5.26 -14.56 25.86
C SER A 435 -5.86 -15.63 26.77
N THR A 436 -5.05 -16.50 27.40
CA THR A 436 -5.52 -17.53 28.32
C THR A 436 -6.05 -16.96 29.63
N PHE A 437 -5.58 -15.77 30.05
CA PHE A 437 -6.04 -15.09 31.27
C PHE A 437 -7.28 -14.21 31.05
N ASN A 438 -7.91 -14.23 29.87
CA ASN A 438 -9.11 -13.46 29.54
C ASN A 438 -8.98 -11.93 29.80
N PHE A 439 -7.77 -11.40 29.62
CA PHE A 439 -7.57 -9.93 29.69
C PHE A 439 -8.35 -9.25 28.57
N HIS A 440 -8.88 -8.07 28.89
CA HIS A 440 -9.52 -7.22 27.87
C HIS A 440 -8.51 -6.94 26.73
N PHE A 441 -8.98 -7.02 25.50
CA PHE A 441 -8.11 -7.06 24.31
C PHE A 441 -7.19 -5.84 24.17
N ILE A 442 -7.64 -4.60 24.50
CA ILE A 442 -6.83 -3.38 24.35
C ILE A 442 -5.59 -3.41 25.25
N PRO A 443 -5.71 -3.55 26.60
CA PRO A 443 -4.52 -3.65 27.45
C PRO A 443 -3.67 -4.89 27.15
N ALA A 444 -4.29 -6.02 26.80
CA ALA A 444 -3.55 -7.23 26.48
C ALA A 444 -2.64 -7.07 25.24
N ILE A 445 -3.15 -6.46 24.16
CA ILE A 445 -2.36 -6.16 22.97
C ILE A 445 -1.21 -5.21 23.31
N LEU A 446 -1.46 -4.15 24.06
CA LEU A 446 -0.42 -3.18 24.45
C LEU A 446 0.66 -3.83 25.34
N ILE A 447 0.26 -4.63 26.33
CA ILE A 447 1.18 -5.35 27.22
C ILE A 447 2.00 -6.36 26.39
N SER A 448 1.38 -7.14 25.53
CA SER A 448 2.07 -8.10 24.65
C SER A 448 3.13 -7.42 23.78
N ILE A 449 2.80 -6.29 23.17
CA ILE A 449 3.74 -5.51 22.35
C ILE A 449 4.90 -5.00 23.21
N ILE A 450 4.63 -4.39 24.36
CA ILE A 450 5.65 -3.82 25.25
C ILE A 450 6.58 -4.93 25.76
N LEU A 451 6.03 -6.04 26.24
CA LEU A 451 6.83 -7.18 26.74
C LEU A 451 7.69 -7.78 25.62
N SER A 452 7.12 -7.91 24.41
CA SER A 452 7.87 -8.38 23.25
C SER A 452 9.07 -7.49 22.96
N TYR A 453 8.90 -6.17 22.95
CA TYR A 453 10.01 -5.24 22.72
C TYR A 453 11.07 -5.29 23.83
N ILE A 454 10.65 -5.38 25.10
CA ILE A 454 11.60 -5.49 26.23
C ILE A 454 12.48 -6.74 26.07
N VAL A 455 11.87 -7.88 25.71
CA VAL A 455 12.61 -9.13 25.53
C VAL A 455 13.49 -9.10 24.29
N LEU A 456 13.01 -8.56 23.16
CA LEU A 456 13.81 -8.41 21.92
C LEU A 456 15.03 -7.51 22.15
N LEU A 457 14.90 -6.44 22.94
CA LEU A 457 16.02 -5.59 23.36
C LEU A 457 16.97 -6.34 24.29
N ARG A 458 16.46 -7.16 25.22
CA ARG A 458 17.28 -7.94 26.16
C ARG A 458 18.15 -8.99 25.47
N TYR A 459 17.62 -9.60 24.41
CA TYR A 459 18.36 -10.57 23.59
C TYR A 459 19.24 -9.92 22.51
N LYS A 460 19.36 -8.59 22.49
CA LYS A 460 20.16 -7.81 21.52
C LYS A 460 19.75 -8.08 20.05
N ILE A 461 18.52 -8.49 19.81
CA ILE A 461 18.00 -8.65 18.45
C ILE A 461 17.87 -7.28 17.80
N VAL A 462 17.41 -6.29 18.57
CA VAL A 462 17.42 -4.87 18.18
C VAL A 462 18.64 -4.25 18.84
N THR A 463 19.58 -3.80 18.02
CA THR A 463 20.79 -3.11 18.49
C THR A 463 20.59 -1.59 18.49
N ARG A 464 21.45 -0.88 19.24
CA ARG A 464 21.46 0.58 19.25
C ARG A 464 21.67 1.16 17.85
N GLU A 465 22.53 0.52 17.06
CA GLU A 465 22.78 0.91 15.67
C GLU A 465 21.51 0.75 14.80
N ASP A 466 20.78 -0.36 14.95
CA ASP A 466 19.54 -0.58 14.22
C ASP A 466 18.51 0.52 14.50
N VAL A 467 18.41 0.97 15.76
CA VAL A 467 17.50 2.05 16.16
C VAL A 467 17.99 3.40 15.63
N GLN A 468 19.29 3.71 15.75
CA GLN A 468 19.85 4.96 15.26
C GLN A 468 19.73 5.09 13.74
N ASP A 469 20.07 4.03 13.01
CA ASP A 469 19.97 3.99 11.56
C ASP A 469 18.51 4.16 11.09
N SER A 470 17.56 3.49 11.75
CA SER A 470 16.14 3.60 11.42
C SER A 470 15.56 4.98 11.76
N MET A 471 15.97 5.54 12.90
CA MET A 471 15.49 6.85 13.35
C MET A 471 16.16 8.01 12.60
N SER A 472 17.32 7.80 11.96
CA SER A 472 17.96 8.80 11.11
C SER A 472 17.08 9.22 9.91
N ILE A 473 16.09 8.41 9.58
CA ILE A 473 15.09 8.62 8.54
C ILE A 473 14.03 9.65 8.98
N LEU A 474 13.75 9.71 10.29
CA LEU A 474 12.74 10.60 10.86
C LEU A 474 13.31 12.01 11.13
N PRO A 475 12.46 13.05 11.13
CA PRO A 475 12.86 14.38 11.59
C PRO A 475 13.46 14.31 13.00
N SER A 476 14.54 15.05 13.23
CA SER A 476 15.29 15.04 14.50
C SER A 476 14.43 15.25 15.73
N ASN A 477 13.38 16.06 15.64
CA ASN A 477 12.44 16.34 16.71
C ASN A 477 11.68 15.07 17.20
N ILE A 478 11.49 14.09 16.35
CA ILE A 478 10.82 12.81 16.66
C ILE A 478 11.86 11.74 16.96
N ALA A 479 12.93 11.69 16.19
CA ALA A 479 13.98 10.68 16.29
C ALA A 479 14.72 10.72 17.64
N ILE A 480 15.14 11.91 18.09
CA ILE A 480 15.97 12.08 19.29
C ILE A 480 15.26 11.58 20.57
N PRO A 481 13.99 11.93 20.86
CA PRO A 481 13.30 11.41 22.03
C PRO A 481 13.17 9.88 22.04
N ILE A 482 12.89 9.28 20.88
CA ILE A 482 12.76 7.82 20.74
C ILE A 482 14.12 7.13 20.96
N ILE A 483 15.18 7.62 20.33
CA ILE A 483 16.54 7.11 20.50
C ILE A 483 16.96 7.19 21.97
N ASN A 484 16.73 8.32 22.63
CA ASN A 484 17.05 8.51 24.03
C ASN A 484 16.27 7.57 24.95
N THR A 485 14.99 7.33 24.66
CA THR A 485 14.16 6.41 25.43
C THR A 485 14.62 4.97 25.27
N VAL A 486 14.90 4.53 24.04
CA VAL A 486 15.41 3.18 23.77
C VAL A 486 16.77 2.97 24.37
N ASN A 487 17.68 3.95 24.26
CA ASN A 487 19.00 3.90 24.89
C ASN A 487 18.90 3.81 26.42
N LYS A 488 17.99 4.57 27.04
CA LYS A 488 17.75 4.54 28.51
C LYS A 488 17.21 3.18 28.97
N ILE A 489 16.30 2.59 28.21
CA ILE A 489 15.76 1.25 28.49
C ILE A 489 16.84 0.19 28.24
N GLY A 490 17.53 0.24 27.13
CA GLY A 490 18.57 -0.70 26.76
C GLY A 490 19.75 -0.70 27.76
N SER A 491 20.19 0.49 28.20
CA SER A 491 21.26 0.60 29.21
C SER A 491 20.86 0.09 30.59
N LYS A 492 19.58 0.18 30.97
CA LYS A 492 19.06 -0.42 32.21
C LYS A 492 18.95 -1.95 32.13
N LEU A 493 18.65 -2.49 30.96
CA LEU A 493 18.47 -3.93 30.74
C LEU A 493 19.79 -4.65 30.45
N ASN A 494 20.80 -3.96 29.96
CA ASN A 494 22.06 -4.52 29.54
C ASN A 494 23.19 -3.51 29.79
N LYS A 495 24.17 -3.85 30.71
CA LYS A 495 25.30 -2.95 31.00
C LYS A 495 26.20 -2.63 29.79
N ASN A 496 26.05 -3.35 28.67
CA ASN A 496 26.83 -3.24 27.43
C ASN A 496 25.94 -2.88 26.21
N TYR A 497 24.87 -2.13 26.44
CA TYR A 497 23.98 -1.67 25.36
C TYR A 497 24.44 -0.34 24.78
#